data_bd2e27fbbbdda53d21b36c772e82d6cc
#
_entry.id   bd2e27fbbbdda53d21b36c772e82d6cc
#
_cell.length_a   1.000
_cell.length_b   1.000
_cell.length_c   1.000
_cell.angle_alpha   90.00
_cell.angle_beta   90.00
_cell.angle_gamma   90.00
#
_symmetry.space_group_name_H-M   'P 1'
#
loop_
_entity.id
_entity.type
_entity.pdbx_description
1 polymer ?
#
loop_
_entity_poly.entity_id
_entity_poly.type
_entity_poly.pdbx_seq_one_letter_code
_entity_poly.pdbx_strand_id
1 'polypeptide(L)'
;MHRRTLVKPLLAALLAAAVLASCGKNATAPRPVDHSLRAVLGRTLTEHHLPAIAGAVVRSDSIAEIAVLGVRKLGAPDSVTLSDHFHLGSNVKAMTADLLAMEVEAGRLAWDRTLAQIFPEFADSMRVEYRGVTLEALLQHRSGLPAFTDPAELTAVPDFTGTLEERRQAAARWLLRQPPGGPVGQYLYSNAGYALAGVILERSAGASWESLIQTRLWAPLGIAGGFGWPAAGGAPQPWGHFDAGSGRLVPQDPDDPDGQFPDLLRPAGDAHLSVGDYARFARLHLRALRGHPELLSAATFQRLHTANGSYAMGWGVQPVGGATTWFHAGSAGTFGAIVMIQPGRDIAVVVLTNAGSNEAVLAAQDAAIELLAH
;
A
#
# COMPACT_ATOMS: atom_id res chain seq x y z
N MET A 1 35.70 56.50 21.90
CA MET A 1 35.10 57.81 21.58
C MET A 1 33.68 57.58 21.21
N HIS A 2 32.80 57.77 22.16
CA HIS A 2 31.87 58.88 22.39
C HIS A 2 30.90 59.03 21.18
N ARG A 3 29.59 59.04 21.27
CA ARG A 3 28.66 59.43 22.36
C ARG A 3 27.27 58.86 22.11
N ARG A 4 26.63 58.55 23.20
CA ARG A 4 25.20 58.47 23.51
C ARG A 4 24.43 59.74 23.13
N THR A 5 23.11 59.61 22.84
CA THR A 5 22.01 60.38 23.51
C THR A 5 20.70 59.84 22.92
N LEU A 6 19.78 59.21 23.61
CA LEU A 6 18.79 59.63 24.63
C LEU A 6 17.79 60.71 24.10
N VAL A 7 16.54 60.39 24.14
CA VAL A 7 15.42 60.71 25.01
C VAL A 7 14.13 61.13 24.32
N LYS A 8 13.07 60.31 24.42
CA LYS A 8 11.69 60.59 24.94
C LYS A 8 10.93 61.88 24.58
N PRO A 9 9.63 61.95 24.94
CA PRO A 9 8.38 61.30 24.54
C PRO A 9 7.24 62.35 24.29
N LEU A 10 5.96 61.84 24.31
CA LEU A 10 4.67 62.53 24.45
C LEU A 10 4.07 63.12 23.15
N LEU A 11 2.83 63.00 22.79
CA LEU A 11 1.60 63.24 23.53
C LEU A 11 0.40 62.67 22.77
N ALA A 12 -0.59 62.24 23.49
CA ALA A 12 -1.89 61.78 23.00
C ALA A 12 -2.70 62.93 22.40
N ALA A 13 -3.44 62.63 21.33
CA ALA A 13 -4.59 63.44 20.93
C ALA A 13 -5.72 62.49 20.51
N LEU A 14 -6.78 62.44 21.34
CA LEU A 14 -8.06 61.86 21.02
C LEU A 14 -8.70 62.65 19.86
N LEU A 15 -9.03 61.95 18.76
CA LEU A 15 -10.03 62.40 17.81
C LEU A 15 -11.09 61.32 17.71
N ALA A 16 -12.27 61.61 18.28
CA ALA A 16 -13.49 60.83 18.05
C ALA A 16 -13.95 61.05 16.62
N ALA A 17 -13.84 60.03 15.78
CA ALA A 17 -14.47 60.00 14.46
C ALA A 17 -15.68 59.06 14.55
N ALA A 18 -16.85 59.60 14.28
CA ALA A 18 -18.13 58.87 14.16
C ALA A 18 -18.03 57.78 13.08
N VAL A 19 -18.15 56.52 13.50
CA VAL A 19 -18.27 55.39 12.58
C VAL A 19 -19.72 55.40 12.08
N LEU A 20 -19.88 55.79 10.82
CA LEU A 20 -21.09 55.51 10.04
C LEU A 20 -21.22 53.97 9.91
N ALA A 21 -22.26 53.43 10.53
CA ALA A 21 -22.65 52.04 10.32
C ALA A 21 -23.05 51.83 8.88
N SER A 22 -22.09 51.39 8.07
CA SER A 22 -22.38 50.78 6.76
C SER A 22 -22.97 49.39 7.06
N CYS A 23 -24.22 49.17 6.67
CA CYS A 23 -24.82 47.85 6.56
C CYS A 23 -23.99 47.00 5.59
N GLY A 24 -22.93 46.35 6.11
CA GLY A 24 -22.17 45.34 5.42
C GLY A 24 -22.97 44.04 5.41
N LYS A 25 -23.27 43.59 4.19
CA LYS A 25 -23.88 42.33 3.83
C LYS A 25 -23.42 41.20 4.76
N ASN A 26 -24.39 40.40 5.24
CA ASN A 26 -24.14 39.17 5.97
C ASN A 26 -23.04 38.35 5.27
N ALA A 27 -21.83 38.36 5.77
CA ALA A 27 -20.86 37.36 5.47
C ALA A 27 -21.46 36.06 6.01
N THR A 28 -22.02 35.25 5.15
CA THR A 28 -22.44 33.89 5.48
C THR A 28 -21.25 33.20 6.09
N ALA A 29 -21.37 32.74 7.33
CA ALA A 29 -20.35 31.91 7.98
C ALA A 29 -19.96 30.80 6.98
N PRO A 30 -18.66 30.50 6.84
CA PRO A 30 -18.24 29.45 5.93
C PRO A 30 -19.00 28.18 6.29
N ARG A 31 -19.61 27.55 5.28
CA ARG A 31 -20.30 26.27 5.49
C ARG A 31 -19.30 25.29 6.11
N PRO A 32 -19.71 24.48 7.10
CA PRO A 32 -18.88 23.38 7.60
C PRO A 32 -18.43 22.53 6.43
N VAL A 33 -17.14 22.14 6.45
CA VAL A 33 -16.61 21.22 5.45
C VAL A 33 -17.32 19.88 5.61
N ASP A 34 -17.82 19.30 4.51
CA ASP A 34 -18.40 17.97 4.50
C ASP A 34 -17.27 16.93 4.46
N HIS A 35 -17.16 16.10 5.50
CA HIS A 35 -16.17 15.05 5.64
C HIS A 35 -16.73 13.66 5.33
N SER A 36 -17.93 13.55 4.77
CA SER A 36 -18.44 12.27 4.28
C SER A 36 -17.50 11.68 3.22
N LEU A 37 -17.40 10.36 3.15
CA LEU A 37 -16.53 9.68 2.18
C LEU A 37 -16.65 10.27 0.76
N ARG A 38 -17.89 10.43 0.27
CA ARG A 38 -18.13 10.93 -1.09
C ARG A 38 -17.65 12.37 -1.28
N ALA A 39 -17.78 13.22 -0.26
CA ALA A 39 -17.32 14.60 -0.33
C ALA A 39 -15.78 14.68 -0.33
N VAL A 40 -15.10 13.91 0.54
CA VAL A 40 -13.64 13.83 0.56
C VAL A 40 -13.12 13.34 -0.79
N LEU A 41 -13.61 12.20 -1.28
CA LEU A 41 -13.19 11.65 -2.57
C LEU A 41 -13.45 12.63 -3.73
N GLY A 42 -14.58 13.35 -3.71
CA GLY A 42 -14.92 14.33 -4.76
C GLY A 42 -13.99 15.53 -4.79
N ARG A 43 -13.59 16.05 -3.63
CA ARG A 43 -12.57 17.11 -3.53
C ARG A 43 -11.21 16.61 -4.04
N THR A 44 -10.75 15.48 -3.52
CA THR A 44 -9.46 14.88 -3.92
C THR A 44 -9.39 14.62 -5.43
N LEU A 45 -10.45 14.03 -6.01
CA LEU A 45 -10.53 13.80 -7.46
C LEU A 45 -10.37 15.11 -8.25
N THR A 46 -11.06 16.18 -7.81
CA THR A 46 -11.09 17.45 -8.54
C THR A 46 -9.80 18.24 -8.37
N GLU A 47 -9.30 18.36 -7.15
CA GLU A 47 -8.11 19.16 -6.81
C GLU A 47 -6.83 18.57 -7.40
N HIS A 48 -6.75 17.23 -7.47
CA HIS A 48 -5.58 16.52 -8.01
C HIS A 48 -5.79 15.97 -9.43
N HIS A 49 -6.89 16.36 -10.09
CA HIS A 49 -7.20 15.94 -11.47
C HIS A 49 -7.10 14.42 -11.70
N LEU A 50 -7.49 13.62 -10.71
CA LEU A 50 -7.42 12.16 -10.82
C LEU A 50 -8.45 11.65 -11.82
N PRO A 51 -8.15 10.62 -12.64
CA PRO A 51 -9.12 10.03 -13.55
C PRO A 51 -10.26 9.33 -12.80
N ALA A 52 -9.93 8.57 -11.75
CA ALA A 52 -10.88 7.97 -10.84
C ALA A 52 -10.30 7.82 -9.43
N ILE A 53 -11.21 7.81 -8.46
CA ILE A 53 -10.91 7.50 -7.06
C ILE A 53 -12.03 6.62 -6.48
N ALA A 54 -11.66 5.65 -5.67
CA ALA A 54 -12.55 4.77 -4.95
C ALA A 54 -12.17 4.76 -3.47
N GLY A 55 -13.13 4.62 -2.57
CA GLY A 55 -12.82 4.55 -1.15
C GLY A 55 -13.85 3.77 -0.35
N ALA A 56 -13.44 3.31 0.81
CA ALA A 56 -14.31 2.70 1.80
C ALA A 56 -13.90 3.09 3.22
N VAL A 57 -14.88 3.34 4.07
CA VAL A 57 -14.76 3.43 5.53
C VAL A 57 -15.28 2.15 6.14
N VAL A 58 -14.44 1.49 6.93
CA VAL A 58 -14.66 0.13 7.44
C VAL A 58 -14.72 0.17 8.96
N ARG A 59 -15.70 -0.52 9.53
CA ARG A 59 -15.82 -0.84 10.95
C ARG A 59 -15.64 -2.35 11.14
N SER A 60 -15.41 -2.78 12.37
CA SER A 60 -15.23 -4.21 12.63
C SER A 60 -16.46 -5.06 12.26
N ASP A 61 -17.66 -4.49 12.31
CA ASP A 61 -18.92 -5.16 11.98
C ASP A 61 -19.37 -4.98 10.52
N SER A 62 -18.92 -3.93 9.82
CA SER A 62 -19.47 -3.55 8.51
C SER A 62 -18.47 -2.76 7.65
N ILE A 63 -18.77 -2.65 6.36
CA ILE A 63 -18.29 -1.58 5.50
C ILE A 63 -19.28 -0.45 5.64
N ALA A 64 -18.93 0.59 6.43
CA ALA A 64 -19.84 1.65 6.80
C ALA A 64 -20.18 2.58 5.61
N GLU A 65 -19.18 2.92 4.81
CA GLU A 65 -19.32 3.71 3.60
C GLU A 65 -18.46 3.13 2.48
N ILE A 66 -18.95 3.26 1.25
CA ILE A 66 -18.22 2.88 0.04
C ILE A 66 -18.63 3.78 -1.12
N ALA A 67 -17.68 4.28 -1.88
CA ALA A 67 -17.93 5.14 -3.04
C ALA A 67 -16.86 5.01 -4.10
N VAL A 68 -17.25 5.28 -5.36
CA VAL A 68 -16.36 5.44 -6.51
C VAL A 68 -16.75 6.66 -7.30
N LEU A 69 -15.79 7.38 -7.87
CA LEU A 69 -15.98 8.59 -8.66
C LEU A 69 -14.99 8.61 -9.82
N GLY A 70 -15.39 9.22 -10.95
CA GLY A 70 -14.51 9.43 -12.10
C GLY A 70 -14.74 8.43 -13.22
N VAL A 71 -13.73 8.26 -14.07
CA VAL A 71 -13.80 7.49 -15.32
C VAL A 71 -12.76 6.37 -15.35
N ARG A 72 -13.08 5.29 -16.06
CA ARG A 72 -12.17 4.16 -16.24
C ARG A 72 -10.89 4.55 -16.99
N LYS A 73 -11.01 5.47 -17.97
CA LYS A 73 -9.91 5.95 -18.80
C LYS A 73 -10.09 7.42 -19.15
N LEU A 74 -9.04 8.22 -19.01
CA LEU A 74 -9.08 9.62 -19.47
C LEU A 74 -9.40 9.69 -20.97
N GLY A 75 -10.33 10.58 -21.32
CA GLY A 75 -10.79 10.74 -22.70
C GLY A 75 -11.87 9.76 -23.14
N ALA A 76 -12.29 8.83 -22.28
CA ALA A 76 -13.42 7.94 -22.51
C ALA A 76 -14.60 8.30 -21.58
N PRO A 77 -15.87 8.02 -21.99
CA PRO A 77 -17.05 8.39 -21.20
C PRO A 77 -17.40 7.39 -20.08
N ASP A 78 -16.76 6.22 -20.05
CA ASP A 78 -17.13 5.12 -19.17
C ASP A 78 -16.78 5.45 -17.71
N SER A 79 -17.81 5.63 -16.89
CA SER A 79 -17.62 5.85 -15.46
C SER A 79 -17.15 4.59 -14.73
N VAL A 80 -16.35 4.77 -13.68
CA VAL A 80 -16.01 3.68 -12.74
C VAL A 80 -17.23 3.25 -11.94
N THR A 81 -17.25 1.97 -11.57
CA THR A 81 -18.32 1.32 -10.80
C THR A 81 -17.72 0.61 -9.56
N LEU A 82 -18.57 0.20 -8.61
CA LEU A 82 -18.15 -0.53 -7.42
C LEU A 82 -17.53 -1.90 -7.72
N SER A 83 -17.80 -2.46 -8.89
CA SER A 83 -17.22 -3.73 -9.34
C SER A 83 -15.89 -3.58 -10.10
N ASP A 84 -15.47 -2.35 -10.34
CA ASP A 84 -14.22 -2.09 -11.03
C ASP A 84 -13.03 -2.35 -10.11
N HIS A 85 -11.99 -2.95 -10.67
CA HIS A 85 -10.78 -3.31 -9.97
C HIS A 85 -9.70 -2.24 -10.10
N PHE A 86 -8.95 -2.08 -9.03
CA PHE A 86 -7.77 -1.21 -8.99
C PHE A 86 -6.56 -2.05 -8.58
N HIS A 87 -5.43 -1.81 -9.23
CA HIS A 87 -4.20 -2.51 -8.89
C HIS A 87 -3.67 -2.03 -7.54
N LEU A 88 -3.32 -2.96 -6.67
CA LEU A 88 -3.00 -2.68 -5.27
C LEU A 88 -1.53 -2.35 -5.03
N GLY A 89 -0.64 -2.66 -6.00
CA GLY A 89 0.79 -2.51 -5.78
C GLY A 89 1.24 -3.20 -4.49
N SER A 90 2.13 -2.57 -3.78
CA SER A 90 2.77 -3.13 -2.57
C SER A 90 1.83 -3.50 -1.41
N ASN A 91 0.55 -3.13 -1.45
CA ASN A 91 -0.43 -3.60 -0.45
C ASN A 91 -0.60 -5.14 -0.45
N VAL A 92 -0.22 -5.81 -1.53
CA VAL A 92 -0.17 -7.28 -1.64
C VAL A 92 0.79 -7.92 -0.64
N LYS A 93 1.79 -7.19 -0.16
CA LYS A 93 2.77 -7.69 0.81
C LYS A 93 2.11 -8.20 2.10
N ALA A 94 1.08 -7.52 2.59
CA ALA A 94 0.33 -7.96 3.75
C ALA A 94 -0.34 -9.33 3.49
N MET A 95 -0.92 -9.52 2.30
CA MET A 95 -1.55 -10.78 1.91
C MET A 95 -0.52 -11.94 1.81
N THR A 96 0.67 -11.65 1.27
CA THR A 96 1.78 -12.62 1.22
C THR A 96 2.26 -13.00 2.63
N ALA A 97 2.32 -12.02 3.54
CA ALA A 97 2.68 -12.28 4.94
C ALA A 97 1.62 -13.14 5.66
N ASP A 98 0.33 -12.91 5.42
CA ASP A 98 -0.75 -13.73 5.96
C ASP A 98 -0.66 -15.19 5.50
N LEU A 99 -0.38 -15.42 4.21
CA LEU A 99 -0.20 -16.79 3.70
C LEU A 99 0.99 -17.50 4.33
N LEU A 100 2.10 -16.81 4.55
CA LEU A 100 3.25 -17.37 5.27
C LEU A 100 2.92 -17.62 6.75
N ALA A 101 2.13 -16.75 7.35
CA ALA A 101 1.62 -16.97 8.71
C ALA A 101 0.76 -18.23 8.83
N MET A 102 -0.05 -18.54 7.81
CA MET A 102 -0.80 -19.81 7.76
C MET A 102 0.14 -21.03 7.70
N GLU A 103 1.28 -20.93 7.00
CA GLU A 103 2.28 -21.99 6.97
C GLU A 103 2.98 -22.15 8.32
N VAL A 104 3.19 -21.05 9.06
CA VAL A 104 3.76 -21.09 10.40
C VAL A 104 2.77 -21.70 11.40
N GLU A 105 1.50 -21.32 11.37
CA GLU A 105 0.46 -21.94 12.23
C GLU A 105 0.27 -23.43 11.94
N ALA A 106 0.44 -23.82 10.69
CA ALA A 106 0.39 -25.22 10.31
C ALA A 106 1.67 -26.01 10.68
N GLY A 107 2.66 -25.39 11.30
CA GLY A 107 3.92 -26.00 11.70
C GLY A 107 4.87 -26.36 10.56
N ARG A 108 4.59 -25.93 9.33
CA ARG A 108 5.45 -26.17 8.16
C ARG A 108 6.61 -25.18 8.05
N LEU A 109 6.43 -23.97 8.58
CA LEU A 109 7.45 -22.94 8.72
C LEU A 109 7.57 -22.50 10.18
N ALA A 110 8.60 -21.70 10.47
CA ALA A 110 8.76 -20.99 11.74
C ALA A 110 9.33 -19.59 11.46
N TRP A 111 8.95 -18.60 12.27
CA TRP A 111 9.36 -17.22 12.11
C TRP A 111 10.87 -17.01 12.19
N ASP A 112 11.54 -17.80 13.04
CA ASP A 112 12.98 -17.78 13.28
C ASP A 112 13.76 -18.71 12.34
N ARG A 113 13.07 -19.43 11.43
CA ARG A 113 13.74 -20.27 10.45
C ARG A 113 14.56 -19.42 9.49
N THR A 114 15.86 -19.75 9.38
CA THR A 114 16.79 -18.96 8.56
C THR A 114 16.73 -19.35 7.08
N LEU A 115 17.15 -18.45 6.20
CA LEU A 115 17.21 -18.74 4.75
C LEU A 115 18.07 -19.95 4.43
N ALA A 116 19.20 -20.18 5.14
CA ALA A 116 20.00 -21.37 4.97
C ALA A 116 19.27 -22.66 5.37
N GLN A 117 18.38 -22.59 6.34
CA GLN A 117 17.53 -23.72 6.76
C GLN A 117 16.34 -23.95 5.83
N ILE A 118 15.85 -22.89 5.18
CA ILE A 118 14.73 -22.95 4.21
C ILE A 118 15.23 -23.47 2.86
N PHE A 119 16.44 -23.09 2.47
CA PHE A 119 17.09 -23.46 1.20
C PHE A 119 18.40 -24.18 1.43
N PRO A 120 18.40 -25.38 2.07
CA PRO A 120 19.65 -26.09 2.36
C PRO A 120 20.46 -26.44 1.11
N GLU A 121 19.80 -26.66 -0.02
CA GLU A 121 20.44 -26.93 -1.31
C GLU A 121 21.15 -25.70 -1.93
N PHE A 122 20.84 -24.50 -1.44
CA PHE A 122 21.50 -23.24 -1.85
C PHE A 122 22.51 -22.75 -0.81
N ALA A 123 22.56 -23.35 0.39
CA ALA A 123 23.29 -22.84 1.53
C ALA A 123 24.79 -22.59 1.22
N ASP A 124 25.43 -23.47 0.48
CA ASP A 124 26.85 -23.31 0.12
C ASP A 124 27.09 -22.21 -0.92
N SER A 125 26.15 -22.01 -1.83
CA SER A 125 26.23 -20.98 -2.89
C SER A 125 25.61 -19.66 -2.46
N MET A 126 24.86 -19.63 -1.36
CA MET A 126 24.27 -18.43 -0.77
C MET A 126 25.35 -17.58 -0.13
N ARG A 127 25.25 -16.27 -0.31
CA ARG A 127 26.14 -15.34 0.40
C ARG A 127 26.01 -15.52 1.91
N VAL A 128 27.14 -15.41 2.59
CA VAL A 128 27.21 -15.64 4.04
C VAL A 128 26.30 -14.68 4.82
N GLU A 129 26.12 -13.48 4.32
CA GLU A 129 25.31 -12.42 4.92
C GLU A 129 23.83 -12.82 5.02
N TYR A 130 23.32 -13.62 4.07
CA TYR A 130 21.92 -14.03 4.04
C TYR A 130 21.63 -15.30 4.83
N ARG A 131 22.64 -16.12 5.13
CA ARG A 131 22.44 -17.45 5.74
C ARG A 131 21.65 -17.40 7.05
N GLY A 132 21.90 -16.38 7.87
CA GLY A 132 21.24 -16.18 9.15
C GLY A 132 19.97 -15.33 9.11
N VAL A 133 19.55 -14.82 7.95
CA VAL A 133 18.32 -14.03 7.83
C VAL A 133 17.11 -14.93 8.10
N THR A 134 16.28 -14.55 9.04
CA THR A 134 15.06 -15.29 9.41
C THR A 134 13.89 -14.91 8.51
N LEU A 135 12.86 -15.78 8.46
CA LEU A 135 11.60 -15.47 7.76
C LEU A 135 10.98 -14.15 8.26
N GLU A 136 10.97 -13.91 9.57
CA GLU A 136 10.47 -12.66 10.14
C GLU A 136 11.29 -11.45 9.68
N ALA A 137 12.62 -11.53 9.74
CA ALA A 137 13.50 -10.45 9.29
C ALA A 137 13.33 -10.14 7.79
N LEU A 138 13.08 -11.17 6.96
CA LEU A 138 12.78 -11.01 5.55
C LEU A 138 11.52 -10.18 5.34
N LEU A 139 10.40 -10.52 6.02
CA LEU A 139 9.11 -9.83 5.90
C LEU A 139 9.12 -8.44 6.52
N GLN A 140 10.03 -8.17 7.46
CA GLN A 140 10.24 -6.85 8.08
C GLN A 140 11.21 -5.97 7.31
N HIS A 141 11.61 -6.34 6.08
CA HIS A 141 12.58 -5.60 5.26
C HIS A 141 13.95 -5.42 5.93
N ARG A 142 14.44 -6.46 6.64
CA ARG A 142 15.73 -6.46 7.34
C ARG A 142 16.70 -7.52 6.81
N SER A 143 16.40 -8.04 5.63
CA SER A 143 17.22 -9.08 5.01
C SER A 143 18.51 -8.57 4.37
N GLY A 144 18.60 -7.26 4.10
CA GLY A 144 19.68 -6.69 3.30
C GLY A 144 19.61 -7.01 1.81
N LEU A 145 18.57 -7.69 1.33
CA LEU A 145 18.37 -7.97 -0.10
C LEU A 145 18.21 -6.68 -0.91
N PRO A 146 18.59 -6.65 -2.21
CA PRO A 146 18.36 -5.51 -3.10
C PRO A 146 16.92 -5.03 -3.07
N ALA A 147 16.72 -3.74 -3.25
CA ALA A 147 15.40 -3.11 -3.10
C ALA A 147 14.42 -3.53 -4.20
N PHE A 148 14.87 -3.61 -5.45
CA PHE A 148 14.03 -3.82 -6.64
C PHE A 148 12.86 -2.82 -6.67
N THR A 149 13.17 -1.56 -6.36
CA THR A 149 12.23 -0.44 -6.43
C THR A 149 12.48 0.45 -7.64
N ASP A 150 13.68 0.35 -8.22
CA ASP A 150 14.07 1.03 -9.45
C ASP A 150 13.99 0.06 -10.64
N PRO A 151 13.33 0.42 -11.76
CA PRO A 151 13.33 -0.39 -12.97
C PRO A 151 14.74 -0.80 -13.44
N ALA A 152 15.76 0.04 -13.22
CA ALA A 152 17.14 -0.28 -13.57
C ALA A 152 17.69 -1.50 -12.79
N GLU A 153 17.24 -1.73 -11.56
CA GLU A 153 17.64 -2.92 -10.79
C GLU A 153 17.06 -4.20 -11.41
N LEU A 154 15.88 -4.11 -12.04
CA LEU A 154 15.23 -5.26 -12.67
C LEU A 154 15.89 -5.66 -13.99
N THR A 155 16.55 -4.74 -14.69
CA THR A 155 17.28 -5.06 -15.92
C THR A 155 18.49 -5.98 -15.69
N ALA A 156 18.96 -6.07 -14.45
CA ALA A 156 20.05 -6.97 -14.06
C ALA A 156 19.58 -8.40 -13.78
N VAL A 157 18.27 -8.62 -13.66
CA VAL A 157 17.68 -9.95 -13.42
C VAL A 157 17.75 -10.76 -14.71
N PRO A 158 18.38 -11.95 -14.71
CA PRO A 158 18.43 -12.77 -15.91
C PRO A 158 17.06 -13.26 -16.38
N ASP A 159 16.94 -13.50 -17.67
CA ASP A 159 15.80 -14.20 -18.23
C ASP A 159 15.86 -15.68 -17.84
N PHE A 160 15.00 -16.07 -16.91
CA PHE A 160 14.87 -17.47 -16.52
C PHE A 160 13.83 -18.16 -17.40
N THR A 161 14.13 -19.40 -17.79
CA THR A 161 13.24 -20.24 -18.66
C THR A 161 12.53 -21.32 -17.84
N GLY A 162 11.47 -21.87 -18.37
CA GLY A 162 10.64 -22.89 -17.74
C GLY A 162 9.29 -22.37 -17.26
N THR A 163 8.62 -23.14 -16.43
CA THR A 163 7.36 -22.75 -15.78
C THR A 163 7.59 -21.55 -14.86
N LEU A 164 6.53 -20.85 -14.46
CA LEU A 164 6.64 -19.72 -13.55
C LEU A 164 7.30 -20.12 -12.21
N GLU A 165 6.96 -21.29 -11.68
CA GLU A 165 7.57 -21.83 -10.46
C GLU A 165 9.08 -22.06 -10.64
N GLU A 166 9.50 -22.71 -11.73
CA GLU A 166 10.92 -22.95 -12.03
C GLU A 166 11.69 -21.63 -12.18
N ARG A 167 11.10 -20.64 -12.86
CA ARG A 167 11.68 -19.31 -13.02
C ARG A 167 11.84 -18.59 -11.67
N ARG A 168 10.83 -18.66 -10.79
CA ARG A 168 10.90 -18.10 -9.43
C ARG A 168 11.96 -18.78 -8.57
N GLN A 169 12.09 -20.10 -8.65
CA GLN A 169 13.13 -20.83 -7.93
C GLN A 169 14.54 -20.47 -8.44
N ALA A 170 14.71 -20.36 -9.76
CA ALA A 170 15.96 -19.91 -10.36
C ALA A 170 16.30 -18.47 -9.94
N ALA A 171 15.31 -17.58 -9.94
CA ALA A 171 15.46 -16.20 -9.49
C ALA A 171 15.84 -16.12 -7.99
N ALA A 172 15.23 -16.93 -7.13
CA ALA A 172 15.57 -17.00 -5.70
C ALA A 172 17.03 -17.44 -5.52
N ARG A 173 17.46 -18.47 -6.24
CA ARG A 173 18.86 -18.94 -6.22
C ARG A 173 19.84 -17.88 -6.71
N TRP A 174 19.50 -17.16 -7.77
CA TRP A 174 20.30 -16.06 -8.30
C TRP A 174 20.36 -14.92 -7.29
N LEU A 175 19.20 -14.48 -6.74
CA LEU A 175 19.09 -13.39 -5.79
C LEU A 175 19.94 -13.61 -4.54
N LEU A 176 19.92 -14.82 -3.98
CA LEU A 176 20.69 -15.17 -2.77
C LEU A 176 22.20 -15.19 -2.99
N ARG A 177 22.67 -15.01 -4.23
CA ARG A 177 24.08 -14.87 -4.61
C ARG A 177 24.47 -13.42 -4.89
N GLN A 178 23.52 -12.50 -4.99
CA GLN A 178 23.81 -11.09 -5.26
C GLN A 178 24.39 -10.40 -4.01
N PRO A 179 25.20 -9.36 -4.19
CA PRO A 179 25.64 -8.53 -3.07
C PRO A 179 24.44 -7.95 -2.33
N PRO A 180 24.52 -7.77 -1.01
CA PRO A 180 23.50 -7.04 -0.28
C PRO A 180 23.33 -5.61 -0.83
N GLY A 181 22.06 -5.16 -0.91
CA GLY A 181 21.73 -3.76 -1.20
C GLY A 181 21.94 -2.84 0.01
N GLY A 182 22.03 -3.44 1.21
CA GLY A 182 22.30 -2.75 2.47
C GLY A 182 22.64 -3.71 3.60
N PRO A 183 22.98 -3.19 4.78
CA PRO A 183 23.38 -4.03 5.92
C PRO A 183 22.22 -4.93 6.38
N VAL A 184 22.48 -6.23 6.58
CA VAL A 184 21.54 -7.17 7.17
C VAL A 184 21.17 -6.71 8.60
N GLY A 185 19.92 -6.81 8.95
CA GLY A 185 19.36 -6.36 10.23
C GLY A 185 18.91 -4.89 10.24
N GLN A 186 19.35 -4.07 9.28
CA GLN A 186 18.82 -2.72 9.09
C GLN A 186 17.63 -2.71 8.16
N TYR A 187 16.74 -1.73 8.33
CA TYR A 187 15.59 -1.56 7.46
C TYR A 187 16.03 -1.11 6.06
N LEU A 188 15.68 -1.91 5.08
CA LEU A 188 15.79 -1.59 3.65
C LEU A 188 14.58 -2.19 2.93
N TYR A 189 13.64 -1.34 2.51
CA TYR A 189 12.47 -1.82 1.77
C TYR A 189 12.89 -2.61 0.54
N SER A 190 12.33 -3.82 0.36
CA SER A 190 12.76 -4.73 -0.70
C SER A 190 11.58 -5.50 -1.30
N ASN A 191 11.30 -5.25 -2.59
CA ASN A 191 10.42 -6.10 -3.38
C ASN A 191 11.04 -7.48 -3.62
N ALA A 192 12.37 -7.55 -3.79
CA ALA A 192 13.10 -8.81 -3.90
C ALA A 192 12.87 -9.71 -2.67
N GLY A 193 12.79 -9.10 -1.46
CA GLY A 193 12.49 -9.84 -0.24
C GLY A 193 11.11 -10.52 -0.28
N TYR A 194 10.08 -9.85 -0.79
CA TYR A 194 8.75 -10.42 -0.91
C TYR A 194 8.59 -11.36 -2.12
N ALA A 195 9.36 -11.16 -3.19
CA ALA A 195 9.48 -12.15 -4.25
C ALA A 195 10.04 -13.48 -3.70
N LEU A 196 11.11 -13.40 -2.90
CA LEU A 196 11.68 -14.56 -2.22
C LEU A 196 10.69 -15.18 -1.20
N ALA A 197 9.93 -14.37 -0.48
CA ALA A 197 8.87 -14.81 0.41
C ALA A 197 7.78 -15.62 -0.32
N GLY A 198 7.44 -15.23 -1.55
CA GLY A 198 6.58 -16.02 -2.43
C GLY A 198 7.15 -17.40 -2.75
N VAL A 199 8.43 -17.48 -3.07
CA VAL A 199 9.11 -18.78 -3.32
C VAL A 199 9.15 -19.65 -2.07
N ILE A 200 9.37 -19.06 -0.91
CA ILE A 200 9.32 -19.78 0.39
C ILE A 200 7.92 -20.36 0.61
N LEU A 201 6.89 -19.58 0.34
CA LEU A 201 5.49 -20.01 0.45
C LEU A 201 5.16 -21.16 -0.50
N GLU A 202 5.50 -21.02 -1.79
CA GLU A 202 5.28 -22.05 -2.82
C GLU A 202 5.97 -23.37 -2.43
N ARG A 203 7.21 -23.29 -1.98
CA ARG A 203 7.97 -24.44 -1.50
C ARG A 203 7.34 -25.11 -0.28
N SER A 204 6.85 -24.33 0.68
CA SER A 204 6.24 -24.85 1.91
C SER A 204 4.87 -25.49 1.66
N ALA A 205 4.07 -24.88 0.79
CA ALA A 205 2.69 -25.25 0.55
C ALA A 205 2.49 -26.23 -0.63
N GLY A 206 3.48 -26.34 -1.53
CA GLY A 206 3.40 -27.21 -2.71
C GLY A 206 2.40 -26.72 -3.76
N ALA A 207 2.15 -25.40 -3.82
CA ALA A 207 1.24 -24.78 -4.79
C ALA A 207 1.73 -23.37 -5.14
N SER A 208 1.31 -22.83 -6.28
CA SER A 208 1.69 -21.47 -6.70
C SER A 208 1.12 -20.42 -5.76
N TRP A 209 1.84 -19.30 -5.61
CA TRP A 209 1.40 -18.16 -4.82
C TRP A 209 0.01 -17.68 -5.24
N GLU A 210 -0.27 -17.64 -6.56
CA GLU A 210 -1.55 -17.24 -7.11
C GLU A 210 -2.69 -18.19 -6.66
N SER A 211 -2.45 -19.49 -6.70
CA SER A 211 -3.43 -20.47 -6.20
C SER A 211 -3.67 -20.33 -4.71
N LEU A 212 -2.59 -20.10 -3.93
CA LEU A 212 -2.68 -19.98 -2.48
C LEU A 212 -3.45 -18.74 -2.05
N ILE A 213 -3.18 -17.58 -2.64
CA ILE A 213 -3.89 -16.35 -2.31
C ILE A 213 -5.38 -16.44 -2.66
N GLN A 214 -5.71 -17.03 -3.82
CA GLN A 214 -7.10 -17.24 -4.24
C GLN A 214 -7.85 -18.21 -3.33
N THR A 215 -7.24 -19.34 -2.99
CA THR A 215 -7.95 -20.42 -2.29
C THR A 215 -7.93 -20.26 -0.77
N ARG A 216 -6.84 -19.76 -0.20
CA ARG A 216 -6.67 -19.72 1.25
C ARG A 216 -6.97 -18.36 1.89
N LEU A 217 -6.91 -17.27 1.09
CA LEU A 217 -7.18 -15.93 1.61
C LEU A 217 -8.43 -15.32 0.97
N TRP A 218 -8.49 -15.26 -0.37
CA TRP A 218 -9.59 -14.56 -1.03
C TRP A 218 -10.91 -15.30 -0.95
N ALA A 219 -10.94 -16.59 -1.28
CA ALA A 219 -12.19 -17.37 -1.28
C ALA A 219 -12.88 -17.40 0.09
N PRO A 220 -12.19 -17.64 1.23
CA PRO A 220 -12.84 -17.58 2.55
C PRO A 220 -13.41 -16.20 2.90
N LEU A 221 -12.82 -15.11 2.37
CA LEU A 221 -13.27 -13.74 2.60
C LEU A 221 -14.32 -13.28 1.59
N GLY A 222 -14.68 -14.11 0.61
CA GLY A 222 -15.57 -13.74 -0.48
C GLY A 222 -15.01 -12.65 -1.38
N ILE A 223 -13.67 -12.61 -1.54
CA ILE A 223 -12.94 -11.66 -2.40
C ILE A 223 -12.84 -12.25 -3.79
N ALA A 224 -13.18 -11.44 -4.80
CA ALA A 224 -12.92 -11.70 -6.20
C ALA A 224 -11.81 -10.77 -6.69
N GLY A 225 -10.68 -11.33 -7.10
CA GLY A 225 -9.52 -10.56 -7.54
C GLY A 225 -8.80 -11.21 -8.71
N GLY A 226 -7.80 -10.50 -9.25
CA GLY A 226 -6.96 -10.98 -10.32
C GLY A 226 -5.54 -10.44 -10.21
N PHE A 227 -4.73 -10.76 -11.22
CA PHE A 227 -3.32 -10.40 -11.32
C PHE A 227 -3.06 -9.65 -12.63
N GLY A 228 -2.01 -8.84 -12.66
CA GLY A 228 -1.72 -7.96 -13.77
C GLY A 228 -2.63 -6.74 -13.83
N TRP A 229 -2.74 -6.12 -15.00
CA TRP A 229 -3.55 -4.92 -15.16
C TRP A 229 -5.04 -5.28 -15.28
N PRO A 230 -5.95 -4.56 -14.57
CA PRO A 230 -7.38 -4.89 -14.57
C PRO A 230 -8.01 -4.93 -15.96
N ALA A 231 -7.59 -4.04 -16.88
CA ALA A 231 -8.15 -3.92 -18.23
C ALA A 231 -7.41 -4.75 -19.29
N ALA A 232 -6.45 -5.61 -18.90
CA ALA A 232 -5.75 -6.47 -19.85
C ALA A 232 -6.70 -7.40 -20.62
N GLY A 233 -6.35 -7.71 -21.88
CA GLY A 233 -7.18 -8.54 -22.74
C GLY A 233 -8.50 -7.87 -23.13
N GLY A 234 -8.62 -6.54 -23.07
CA GLY A 234 -9.82 -5.79 -23.43
C GLY A 234 -10.95 -5.87 -22.40
N ALA A 235 -10.67 -6.29 -21.16
CA ALA A 235 -11.67 -6.30 -20.11
C ALA A 235 -12.22 -4.88 -19.86
N PRO A 236 -13.55 -4.71 -19.63
CA PRO A 236 -14.16 -3.40 -19.37
C PRO A 236 -13.88 -2.93 -17.93
N GLN A 237 -12.61 -2.67 -17.65
CA GLN A 237 -12.05 -2.30 -16.35
C GLN A 237 -11.25 -0.99 -16.45
N PRO A 238 -10.89 -0.35 -15.33
CA PRO A 238 -10.07 0.85 -15.32
C PRO A 238 -8.69 0.62 -15.95
N TRP A 239 -8.29 1.57 -16.79
CA TRP A 239 -6.92 1.73 -17.26
C TRP A 239 -6.09 2.45 -16.20
N GLY A 240 -4.84 2.05 -16.05
CA GLY A 240 -3.88 2.78 -15.25
C GLY A 240 -3.39 4.03 -15.97
N HIS A 241 -2.98 5.06 -15.20
CA HIS A 241 -2.45 6.31 -15.73
C HIS A 241 -1.12 6.63 -15.07
N PHE A 242 -0.10 6.92 -15.86
CA PHE A 242 1.20 7.38 -15.40
C PHE A 242 1.38 8.89 -15.62
N ASP A 243 2.30 9.50 -14.90
CA ASP A 243 2.70 10.90 -15.13
C ASP A 243 3.71 10.96 -16.28
N ALA A 244 3.29 11.56 -17.38
CA ALA A 244 4.14 11.80 -18.55
C ALA A 244 5.00 13.08 -18.41
N GLY A 245 5.07 13.63 -17.20
CA GLY A 245 5.79 14.85 -16.85
C GLY A 245 4.85 16.02 -16.51
N SER A 246 5.26 16.81 -15.52
CA SER A 246 4.53 18.00 -15.04
C SER A 246 3.10 17.71 -14.56
N GLY A 247 2.84 16.55 -13.98
CA GLY A 247 1.51 16.16 -13.48
C GLY A 247 0.50 15.78 -14.57
N ARG A 248 0.94 15.64 -15.83
CA ARG A 248 0.08 15.25 -16.94
C ARG A 248 -0.13 13.73 -16.96
N LEU A 249 -1.27 13.29 -16.47
CA LEU A 249 -1.65 11.88 -16.48
C LEU A 249 -2.02 11.39 -17.88
N VAL A 250 -1.48 10.25 -18.27
CA VAL A 250 -1.71 9.60 -19.57
C VAL A 250 -2.09 8.14 -19.33
N PRO A 251 -3.14 7.62 -20.00
CA PRO A 251 -3.50 6.20 -19.87
C PRO A 251 -2.41 5.31 -20.47
N GLN A 252 -2.02 4.27 -19.73
CA GLN A 252 -1.13 3.21 -20.20
C GLN A 252 -1.96 2.10 -20.85
N ASP A 253 -1.51 1.62 -22.00
CA ASP A 253 -2.12 0.42 -22.61
C ASP A 253 -1.89 -0.79 -21.67
N PRO A 254 -2.94 -1.44 -21.18
CA PRO A 254 -2.81 -2.59 -20.30
C PRO A 254 -2.20 -3.82 -20.97
N ASP A 255 -2.20 -3.88 -22.29
CA ASP A 255 -1.63 -4.99 -23.07
C ASP A 255 -0.23 -4.67 -23.63
N ASP A 256 0.33 -3.49 -23.30
CA ASP A 256 1.71 -3.13 -23.67
C ASP A 256 2.70 -4.10 -23.00
N PRO A 257 3.48 -4.88 -23.77
CA PRO A 257 4.41 -5.86 -23.22
C PRO A 257 5.52 -5.23 -22.37
N ASP A 258 5.94 -4.01 -22.68
CA ASP A 258 6.98 -3.31 -21.92
C ASP A 258 6.45 -2.70 -20.61
N GLY A 259 5.13 -2.58 -20.51
CA GLY A 259 4.43 -2.06 -19.35
C GLY A 259 3.93 -3.12 -18.36
N GLN A 260 4.22 -4.40 -18.58
CA GLN A 260 3.71 -5.46 -17.71
C GLN A 260 4.42 -5.52 -16.36
N PHE A 261 3.65 -5.87 -15.32
CA PHE A 261 4.23 -6.13 -14.01
C PHE A 261 5.03 -7.43 -14.03
N PRO A 262 6.29 -7.44 -13.53
CA PRO A 262 7.13 -8.64 -13.60
C PRO A 262 6.56 -9.82 -12.80
N ASP A 263 6.32 -10.96 -13.45
CA ASP A 263 5.79 -12.18 -12.82
C ASP A 263 6.53 -12.63 -11.56
N LEU A 264 7.84 -12.46 -11.55
CA LEU A 264 8.70 -12.83 -10.42
C LEU A 264 8.41 -11.99 -9.18
N LEU A 265 7.87 -10.77 -9.36
CA LEU A 265 7.57 -9.84 -8.28
C LEU A 265 6.10 -9.88 -7.83
N ARG A 266 5.24 -10.74 -8.40
CA ARG A 266 3.82 -10.81 -8.01
C ARG A 266 3.59 -10.88 -6.50
N PRO A 267 4.31 -11.71 -5.73
CA PRO A 267 4.12 -11.77 -4.29
C PRO A 267 4.45 -10.47 -3.55
N ALA A 268 5.16 -9.54 -4.20
CA ALA A 268 5.50 -8.24 -3.68
C ALA A 268 4.49 -7.14 -4.05
N GLY A 269 3.65 -7.34 -5.09
CA GLY A 269 2.84 -6.21 -5.52
C GLY A 269 1.89 -6.40 -6.70
N ASP A 270 1.60 -7.60 -7.17
CA ASP A 270 0.73 -7.78 -8.34
C ASP A 270 -0.59 -8.46 -7.96
N ALA A 271 -1.56 -7.65 -7.60
CA ALA A 271 -2.97 -8.04 -7.54
C ALA A 271 -3.85 -6.82 -7.77
N HIS A 272 -5.05 -7.04 -8.30
CA HIS A 272 -6.10 -6.03 -8.40
C HIS A 272 -7.40 -6.51 -7.77
N LEU A 273 -8.05 -5.64 -7.03
CA LEU A 273 -9.32 -5.89 -6.35
C LEU A 273 -10.30 -4.73 -6.56
N SER A 274 -11.60 -5.01 -6.38
CA SER A 274 -12.57 -3.94 -6.17
C SER A 274 -12.33 -3.27 -4.80
N VAL A 275 -12.81 -2.04 -4.65
CA VAL A 275 -12.71 -1.33 -3.37
C VAL A 275 -13.45 -2.08 -2.24
N GLY A 276 -14.57 -2.74 -2.57
CA GLY A 276 -15.33 -3.56 -1.63
C GLY A 276 -14.58 -4.81 -1.19
N ASP A 277 -13.90 -5.47 -2.11
CA ASP A 277 -13.08 -6.64 -1.82
C ASP A 277 -11.86 -6.28 -0.97
N TYR A 278 -11.19 -5.17 -1.29
CA TYR A 278 -10.07 -4.72 -0.49
C TYR A 278 -10.51 -4.23 0.90
N ALA A 279 -11.70 -3.65 1.02
CA ALA A 279 -12.30 -3.32 2.32
C ALA A 279 -12.56 -4.57 3.19
N ARG A 280 -12.93 -5.72 2.60
CA ARG A 280 -13.07 -6.99 3.33
C ARG A 280 -11.72 -7.45 3.90
N PHE A 281 -10.64 -7.33 3.12
CA PHE A 281 -9.30 -7.61 3.60
C PHE A 281 -8.88 -6.67 4.75
N ALA A 282 -9.10 -5.37 4.62
CA ALA A 282 -8.83 -4.42 5.70
C ALA A 282 -9.64 -4.72 6.97
N ARG A 283 -10.91 -5.15 6.80
CA ARG A 283 -11.78 -5.55 7.91
C ARG A 283 -11.27 -6.79 8.64
N LEU A 284 -10.71 -7.79 7.94
CA LEU A 284 -10.10 -8.97 8.55
C LEU A 284 -9.07 -8.54 9.61
N HIS A 285 -8.14 -7.66 9.24
CA HIS A 285 -7.10 -7.17 10.14
C HIS A 285 -7.68 -6.29 11.26
N LEU A 286 -8.60 -5.38 10.94
CA LEU A 286 -9.27 -4.56 11.94
C LEU A 286 -9.96 -5.41 13.01
N ARG A 287 -10.74 -6.42 12.60
CA ARG A 287 -11.43 -7.35 13.51
C ARG A 287 -10.45 -8.14 14.37
N ALA A 288 -9.42 -8.70 13.75
CA ALA A 288 -8.41 -9.49 14.45
C ALA A 288 -7.68 -8.69 15.53
N LEU A 289 -7.28 -7.47 15.22
CA LEU A 289 -6.62 -6.55 16.17
C LEU A 289 -7.57 -6.05 17.29
N ARG A 290 -8.88 -6.24 17.12
CA ARG A 290 -9.91 -5.96 18.12
C ARG A 290 -10.37 -7.21 18.88
N GLY A 291 -9.69 -8.34 18.72
CA GLY A 291 -9.97 -9.58 19.44
C GLY A 291 -10.98 -10.51 18.76
N HIS A 292 -11.29 -10.29 17.49
CA HIS A 292 -12.20 -11.12 16.69
C HIS A 292 -11.47 -11.71 15.47
N PRO A 293 -10.44 -12.56 15.67
CA PRO A 293 -9.64 -13.11 14.58
C PRO A 293 -10.43 -14.12 13.74
N GLU A 294 -10.12 -14.16 12.45
CA GLU A 294 -10.59 -15.13 11.47
C GLU A 294 -9.39 -15.59 10.63
N LEU A 295 -9.38 -16.77 10.09
CA LEU A 295 -8.34 -17.39 9.26
C LEU A 295 -7.02 -17.69 10.00
N LEU A 296 -6.60 -16.85 10.91
CA LEU A 296 -5.38 -16.94 11.71
C LEU A 296 -5.72 -16.67 13.18
N SER A 297 -4.91 -17.15 14.11
CA SER A 297 -5.08 -16.90 15.54
C SER A 297 -4.81 -15.43 15.91
N ALA A 298 -5.36 -14.99 17.05
CA ALA A 298 -5.09 -13.67 17.59
C ALA A 298 -3.59 -13.42 17.83
N ALA A 299 -2.87 -14.44 18.30
CA ALA A 299 -1.43 -14.37 18.54
C ALA A 299 -0.65 -14.13 17.25
N THR A 300 -1.07 -14.79 16.17
CA THR A 300 -0.45 -14.61 14.84
C THR A 300 -0.72 -13.23 14.27
N PHE A 301 -1.96 -12.73 14.34
CA PHE A 301 -2.25 -11.36 13.93
C PHE A 301 -1.47 -10.32 14.75
N GLN A 302 -1.37 -10.51 16.06
CA GLN A 302 -0.56 -9.64 16.90
C GLN A 302 0.92 -9.65 16.45
N ARG A 303 1.48 -10.81 16.12
CA ARG A 303 2.84 -10.92 15.63
C ARG A 303 3.03 -10.26 14.26
N LEU A 304 2.12 -10.49 13.32
CA LEU A 304 2.14 -9.84 12.00
C LEU A 304 2.15 -8.30 12.09
N HIS A 305 1.53 -7.74 13.14
CA HIS A 305 1.43 -6.31 13.37
C HIS A 305 2.45 -5.78 14.40
N THR A 306 3.32 -6.62 14.93
CA THR A 306 4.39 -6.17 15.82
C THR A 306 5.52 -5.55 15.00
N ALA A 307 5.69 -4.23 15.17
CA ALA A 307 6.69 -3.47 14.43
C ALA A 307 8.10 -3.68 14.98
N ASN A 308 9.06 -3.75 14.08
CA ASN A 308 10.48 -3.62 14.36
C ASN A 308 10.95 -2.27 13.76
N GLY A 309 10.97 -1.22 14.56
CA GLY A 309 11.05 0.15 14.09
C GLY A 309 9.69 0.65 13.57
N SER A 310 9.62 1.11 12.35
CA SER A 310 8.39 1.64 11.71
C SER A 310 7.69 0.64 10.77
N TYR A 311 8.13 -0.63 10.73
CA TYR A 311 7.56 -1.62 9.85
C TYR A 311 7.39 -2.97 10.55
N ALA A 312 6.24 -3.59 10.33
CA ALA A 312 5.90 -4.94 10.72
C ALA A 312 5.95 -5.88 9.48
N MET A 313 5.24 -6.99 9.47
CA MET A 313 5.21 -7.90 8.33
C MET A 313 4.10 -7.51 7.35
N GLY A 314 4.46 -6.73 6.33
CA GLY A 314 3.53 -6.21 5.33
C GLY A 314 2.80 -4.92 5.73
N TRP A 315 3.18 -4.30 6.85
CA TRP A 315 2.53 -3.10 7.38
C TRP A 315 3.53 -2.06 7.86
N GLY A 316 3.42 -0.83 7.36
CA GLY A 316 4.03 0.33 8.02
C GLY A 316 3.28 0.65 9.31
N VAL A 317 3.99 1.17 10.30
CA VAL A 317 3.40 1.53 11.61
C VAL A 317 3.86 2.92 12.01
N GLN A 318 2.90 3.83 12.21
CA GLN A 318 3.16 5.20 12.64
C GLN A 318 1.94 5.78 13.36
N PRO A 319 2.10 6.83 14.17
CA PRO A 319 0.97 7.58 14.71
C PRO A 319 0.34 8.45 13.62
N VAL A 320 -1.00 8.41 13.50
CA VAL A 320 -1.80 9.33 12.67
C VAL A 320 -2.94 9.85 13.55
N GLY A 321 -3.09 11.18 13.67
CA GLY A 321 -4.09 11.79 14.56
C GLY A 321 -3.95 11.36 16.03
N GLY A 322 -2.72 11.07 16.48
CA GLY A 322 -2.43 10.60 17.85
C GLY A 322 -2.73 9.11 18.11
N ALA A 323 -3.23 8.37 17.14
CA ALA A 323 -3.51 6.93 17.26
C ALA A 323 -2.49 6.09 16.48
N THR A 324 -2.07 4.95 17.03
CA THR A 324 -1.25 3.97 16.31
C THR A 324 -2.00 3.49 15.08
N THR A 325 -1.36 3.63 13.94
CA THR A 325 -1.93 3.30 12.64
C THR A 325 -1.04 2.30 11.93
N TRP A 326 -1.63 1.18 11.53
CA TRP A 326 -1.03 0.26 10.56
C TRP A 326 -1.48 0.67 9.17
N PHE A 327 -0.54 0.77 8.25
CA PHE A 327 -0.85 1.26 6.91
C PHE A 327 0.02 0.58 5.86
N HIS A 328 -0.44 0.63 4.63
CA HIS A 328 0.41 0.42 3.48
C HIS A 328 -0.01 1.36 2.34
N ALA A 329 1.00 1.90 1.64
CA ALA A 329 0.83 2.59 0.38
C ALA A 329 1.38 1.72 -0.74
N GLY A 330 0.66 1.59 -1.84
CA GLY A 330 1.04 0.79 -2.99
C GLY A 330 0.91 1.57 -4.28
N SER A 331 1.87 1.38 -5.16
CA SER A 331 1.79 1.79 -6.55
C SER A 331 2.56 0.80 -7.41
N ALA A 332 2.10 0.62 -8.63
CA ALA A 332 2.81 -0.07 -9.70
C ALA A 332 3.05 0.87 -10.89
N GLY A 333 3.17 2.19 -10.62
CA GLY A 333 3.43 3.23 -11.60
C GLY A 333 2.20 3.82 -12.26
N THR A 334 1.07 3.10 -12.29
CA THR A 334 -0.16 3.52 -13.00
C THR A 334 -1.43 3.49 -12.15
N PHE A 335 -1.36 2.92 -10.97
CA PHE A 335 -2.42 2.91 -9.95
C PHE A 335 -1.83 3.27 -8.60
N GLY A 336 -2.68 3.80 -7.71
CA GLY A 336 -2.35 4.04 -6.31
C GLY A 336 -3.35 3.37 -5.37
N ALA A 337 -2.87 2.83 -4.26
CA ALA A 337 -3.69 2.17 -3.26
C ALA A 337 -3.19 2.48 -1.85
N ILE A 338 -4.09 2.89 -0.98
CA ILE A 338 -3.83 3.18 0.43
C ILE A 338 -4.77 2.35 1.29
N VAL A 339 -4.22 1.77 2.35
CA VAL A 339 -4.99 1.22 3.46
C VAL A 339 -4.43 1.75 4.77
N MET A 340 -5.32 2.14 5.69
CA MET A 340 -4.97 2.56 7.04
C MET A 340 -5.92 1.91 8.04
N ILE A 341 -5.39 1.41 9.16
CA ILE A 341 -6.15 0.70 10.19
C ILE A 341 -5.82 1.29 11.56
N GLN A 342 -6.85 1.71 12.31
CA GLN A 342 -6.77 2.17 13.70
C GLN A 342 -7.71 1.34 14.59
N PRO A 343 -7.26 0.21 15.14
CA PRO A 343 -8.14 -0.67 15.93
C PRO A 343 -8.71 0.00 17.18
N GLY A 344 -7.96 0.90 17.81
CA GLY A 344 -8.41 1.64 18.98
C GLY A 344 -9.60 2.56 18.71
N ARG A 345 -9.81 2.98 17.46
CA ARG A 345 -10.95 3.80 17.00
C ARG A 345 -12.00 3.00 16.25
N ASP A 346 -11.81 1.69 16.11
CA ASP A 346 -12.66 0.81 15.30
C ASP A 346 -12.85 1.31 13.86
N ILE A 347 -11.75 1.69 13.22
CA ILE A 347 -11.82 2.21 11.85
C ILE A 347 -10.68 1.67 11.00
N ALA A 348 -11.01 1.32 9.76
CA ALA A 348 -10.05 1.23 8.68
C ALA A 348 -10.56 2.01 7.47
N VAL A 349 -9.63 2.53 6.70
CA VAL A 349 -9.92 3.30 5.48
C VAL A 349 -9.12 2.72 4.33
N VAL A 350 -9.79 2.59 3.19
CA VAL A 350 -9.19 2.21 1.91
C VAL A 350 -9.44 3.34 0.93
N VAL A 351 -8.39 3.77 0.21
CA VAL A 351 -8.51 4.70 -0.92
C VAL A 351 -7.68 4.18 -2.09
N LEU A 352 -8.31 4.08 -3.25
CA LEU A 352 -7.73 3.55 -4.49
C LEU A 352 -7.88 4.58 -5.60
N THR A 353 -6.89 4.67 -6.49
CA THR A 353 -6.95 5.51 -7.70
C THR A 353 -6.33 4.78 -8.89
N ASN A 354 -6.82 5.08 -10.08
CA ASN A 354 -6.23 4.61 -11.33
C ASN A 354 -5.18 5.58 -11.89
N ALA A 355 -4.48 6.28 -10.98
CA ALA A 355 -3.30 7.10 -11.27
C ALA A 355 -2.16 6.69 -10.32
N GLY A 356 -0.95 6.45 -10.87
CA GLY A 356 0.18 5.92 -10.12
C GLY A 356 1.30 6.92 -9.87
N SER A 357 1.13 8.21 -10.21
CA SER A 357 2.09 9.26 -9.88
C SER A 357 2.26 9.42 -8.36
N ASN A 358 3.42 9.90 -7.92
CA ASN A 358 3.64 10.19 -6.50
C ASN A 358 2.59 11.16 -5.94
N GLU A 359 2.20 12.16 -6.72
CA GLU A 359 1.16 13.13 -6.33
C GLU A 359 -0.20 12.43 -6.14
N ALA A 360 -0.60 11.55 -7.05
CA ALA A 360 -1.85 10.80 -6.94
C ALA A 360 -1.88 9.88 -5.70
N VAL A 361 -0.76 9.22 -5.41
CA VAL A 361 -0.63 8.36 -4.21
C VAL A 361 -0.69 9.18 -2.93
N LEU A 362 -0.02 10.34 -2.89
CA LEU A 362 -0.08 11.27 -1.75
C LEU A 362 -1.48 11.84 -1.57
N ALA A 363 -2.16 12.24 -2.64
CA ALA A 363 -3.55 12.70 -2.60
C ALA A 363 -4.51 11.64 -2.03
N ALA A 364 -4.34 10.38 -2.44
CA ALA A 364 -5.09 9.25 -1.87
C ALA A 364 -4.77 9.03 -0.39
N GLN A 365 -3.51 9.24 0.02
CA GLN A 365 -3.10 9.15 1.41
C GLN A 365 -3.70 10.26 2.27
N ASP A 366 -3.69 11.50 1.78
CA ASP A 366 -4.28 12.65 2.48
C ASP A 366 -5.80 12.48 2.65
N ALA A 367 -6.49 11.98 1.62
CA ALA A 367 -7.90 11.61 1.72
C ALA A 367 -8.15 10.53 2.79
N ALA A 368 -7.29 9.50 2.85
CA ALA A 368 -7.40 8.46 3.87
C ALA A 368 -7.16 9.02 5.29
N ILE A 369 -6.21 9.93 5.47
CA ILE A 369 -5.94 10.61 6.75
C ILE A 369 -7.14 11.47 7.17
N GLU A 370 -7.73 12.24 6.24
CA GLU A 370 -8.93 13.02 6.52
C GLU A 370 -10.09 12.14 6.98
N LEU A 371 -10.34 11.02 6.28
CA LEU A 371 -11.39 10.06 6.64
C LEU A 371 -11.16 9.37 7.99
N LEU A 372 -9.90 9.16 8.39
CA LEU A 372 -9.57 8.63 9.71
C LEU A 372 -9.84 9.66 10.83
N ALA A 373 -9.82 10.95 10.53
CA ALA A 373 -9.99 12.01 11.53
C ALA A 373 -11.46 12.19 11.96
N HIS A 374 -12.41 11.76 11.16
CA HIS A 374 -13.85 11.94 11.31
C HIS A 374 -14.60 10.61 11.39
#